data_af5f287386178a3a7112c3c020238228
#
_entry.id   af5f287386178a3a7112c3c020238228
#
_cell.length_a   1.000
_cell.length_b   1.000
_cell.length_c   1.000
_cell.angle_alpha   90.00
_cell.angle_beta   90.00
_cell.angle_gamma   90.00
#
_symmetry.space_group_name_H-M   'P 1'
#
loop_
_entity.id
_entity.type
_entity.pdbx_description
1 polymer ?
#
loop_
_entity_poly.entity_id
_entity_poly.type
_entity_poly.pdbx_seq_one_letter_code
_entity_poly.pdbx_strand_id
1 'polypeptide(L)'
;IICIFNNGYLGNVRQWQEMFFNKRYSATCLQYRKSCERNCLDKEKCCPKYSPDFIKLAESYDAKGIRVENPEDIDNAFAEARKNKYAPTVIEFIIEREANVLPIVPGGKPLSEMIMDC
;
A
#
# COMPACT_ATOMS: atom_id res chain seq x y z
N ILE A 1 2.64 17.85 -0.75
CA ILE A 1 2.35 16.66 0.07
C ILE A 1 2.08 15.50 -0.87
N ILE A 2 2.75 14.37 -0.64
CA ILE A 2 2.57 13.13 -1.37
C ILE A 2 2.02 12.09 -0.39
N CYS A 3 0.85 11.51 -0.71
CA CYS A 3 0.23 10.49 0.12
C CYS A 3 0.43 9.11 -0.52
N ILE A 4 0.97 8.16 0.24
CA ILE A 4 1.16 6.78 -0.18
C ILE A 4 0.29 5.87 0.68
N PHE A 5 -0.63 5.15 0.06
CA PHE A 5 -1.43 4.12 0.72
C PHE A 5 -0.70 2.79 0.59
N ASN A 6 -0.05 2.36 1.68
CA ASN A 6 0.81 1.19 1.68
C ASN A 6 0.13 -0.02 2.32
N ASN A 7 -0.34 -0.95 1.50
CA ASN A 7 -0.83 -2.25 1.91
C ASN A 7 0.22 -3.37 1.77
N GLY A 8 1.46 -3.02 1.39
CA GLY A 8 2.54 -3.98 1.14
C GLY A 8 2.40 -4.78 -0.15
N TYR A 9 1.54 -4.31 -1.06
CA TYR A 9 1.32 -4.94 -2.36
C TYR A 9 1.34 -3.92 -3.51
N LEU A 10 1.47 -4.42 -4.74
CA LEU A 10 0.96 -3.74 -5.92
C LEU A 10 -0.57 -3.92 -5.92
N GLY A 11 -1.28 -3.07 -5.16
CA GLY A 11 -2.65 -3.31 -4.69
C GLY A 11 -3.65 -3.62 -5.78
N ASN A 12 -3.67 -2.83 -6.86
CA ASN A 12 -4.58 -3.04 -7.97
C ASN A 12 -4.35 -4.40 -8.67
N VAL A 13 -3.08 -4.77 -8.89
CA VAL A 13 -2.75 -6.07 -9.51
C VAL A 13 -3.12 -7.22 -8.58
N ARG A 14 -2.86 -7.10 -7.27
CA ARG A 14 -3.28 -8.09 -6.28
C ARG A 14 -4.80 -8.30 -6.31
N GLN A 15 -5.59 -7.22 -6.33
CA GLN A 15 -7.04 -7.30 -6.38
C GLN A 15 -7.51 -8.07 -7.63
N TRP A 16 -6.92 -7.80 -8.79
CA TRP A 16 -7.26 -8.55 -10.00
C TRP A 16 -6.87 -10.02 -9.93
N GLN A 17 -5.73 -10.33 -9.31
CA GLN A 17 -5.35 -11.73 -9.09
C GLN A 17 -6.31 -12.44 -8.14
N GLU A 18 -6.85 -11.74 -7.16
CA GLU A 18 -7.89 -12.28 -6.30
C GLU A 18 -9.19 -12.53 -7.08
N MET A 19 -9.71 -11.51 -7.76
CA MET A 19 -11.03 -11.53 -8.39
C MET A 19 -11.11 -12.44 -9.62
N PHE A 20 -10.07 -12.44 -10.46
CA PHE A 20 -10.12 -13.07 -11.78
C PHE A 20 -9.20 -14.28 -11.92
N PHE A 21 -8.26 -14.49 -10.99
CA PHE A 21 -7.26 -15.55 -11.07
C PHE A 21 -7.22 -16.45 -9.83
N ASN A 22 -8.35 -16.56 -9.14
CA ASN A 22 -8.54 -17.46 -8.00
C ASN A 22 -7.43 -17.31 -6.92
N LYS A 23 -7.12 -16.08 -6.54
CA LYS A 23 -6.07 -15.72 -5.55
C LYS A 23 -4.67 -16.21 -5.92
N ARG A 24 -4.41 -16.42 -7.19
CA ARG A 24 -3.08 -16.82 -7.66
C ARG A 24 -2.14 -15.62 -7.67
N TYR A 25 -1.69 -15.22 -6.49
CA TYR A 25 -0.79 -14.09 -6.31
C TYR A 25 0.59 -14.38 -6.89
N SER A 26 1.08 -13.49 -7.75
CA SER A 26 2.40 -13.60 -8.38
C SER A 26 3.03 -12.23 -8.51
N ALA A 27 4.25 -12.08 -7.97
CA ALA A 27 5.09 -10.88 -8.06
C ALA A 27 4.42 -9.58 -7.58
N THR A 28 3.41 -9.63 -6.71
CA THR A 28 2.66 -8.46 -6.23
C THR A 28 2.97 -8.08 -4.79
N CYS A 29 3.52 -8.99 -3.99
CA CYS A 29 3.89 -8.70 -2.60
C CYS A 29 5.20 -7.93 -2.55
N LEU A 30 5.18 -6.72 -1.96
CA LEU A 30 6.35 -5.87 -1.79
C LEU A 30 7.15 -6.17 -0.52
N GLN A 31 6.56 -6.87 0.45
CA GLN A 31 7.21 -7.24 1.71
C GLN A 31 8.04 -8.53 1.61
N TYR A 32 8.43 -8.90 0.41
CA TYR A 32 9.14 -10.13 0.14
C TYR A 32 10.64 -9.95 0.29
N ARG A 33 11.31 -10.89 1.01
CA ARG A 33 12.77 -11.01 1.01
C ARG A 33 13.22 -12.04 -0.02
N LYS A 34 14.31 -11.76 -0.72
CA LYS A 34 14.92 -12.72 -1.68
C LYS A 34 15.30 -14.06 -1.05
N SER A 35 15.56 -14.06 0.27
CA SER A 35 15.89 -15.26 1.05
C SER A 35 14.67 -16.03 1.58
N CYS A 36 13.46 -15.49 1.42
CA CYS A 36 12.24 -16.19 1.83
C CYS A 36 11.90 -17.30 0.83
N GLU A 37 11.67 -18.50 1.33
CA GLU A 37 11.04 -19.54 0.54
C GLU A 37 9.62 -19.15 0.13
N ARG A 38 9.17 -19.60 -1.05
CA ARG A 38 7.85 -19.26 -1.61
C ARG A 38 6.68 -19.59 -0.67
N ASN A 39 6.89 -20.53 0.27
CA ASN A 39 5.89 -21.00 1.24
C ASN A 39 6.24 -20.58 2.67
N CYS A 40 6.88 -19.43 2.89
CA CYS A 40 7.17 -18.94 4.22
C CYS A 40 5.88 -18.81 5.04
N LEU A 41 5.76 -19.64 6.08
CA LEU A 41 4.61 -19.65 6.98
C LEU A 41 4.67 -18.56 8.05
N ASP A 42 5.86 -18.02 8.31
CA ASP A 42 6.08 -17.00 9.35
C ASP A 42 6.46 -15.65 8.71
N LYS A 43 5.48 -15.05 8.03
CA LYS A 43 5.65 -13.77 7.33
C LYS A 43 6.01 -12.64 8.29
N GLU A 44 5.54 -12.67 9.52
CA GLU A 44 5.80 -11.63 10.52
C GLU A 44 7.27 -11.59 10.93
N LYS A 45 7.94 -12.74 11.00
CA LYS A 45 9.36 -12.83 11.33
C LYS A 45 10.28 -12.72 10.12
N CYS A 46 9.84 -13.23 8.98
CA CYS A 46 10.67 -13.34 7.77
C CYS A 46 10.61 -12.13 6.87
N CYS A 47 9.46 -11.47 6.76
CA CYS A 47 9.26 -10.35 5.85
C CYS A 47 9.61 -9.01 6.53
N PRO A 48 10.20 -8.05 5.82
CA PRO A 48 10.40 -6.71 6.37
C PRO A 48 9.04 -6.07 6.66
N LYS A 49 8.93 -5.38 7.80
CA LYS A 49 7.67 -4.74 8.22
C LYS A 49 7.17 -3.73 7.17
N TYR A 50 8.12 -2.98 6.60
CA TYR A 50 7.83 -2.02 5.53
C TYR A 50 8.79 -2.26 4.37
N SER A 51 8.25 -2.40 3.15
CA SER A 51 9.06 -2.57 1.95
C SER A 51 8.28 -2.13 0.70
N PRO A 52 8.73 -1.12 -0.03
CA PRO A 52 9.85 -0.22 0.33
C PRO A 52 9.59 0.56 1.62
N ASP A 53 10.65 0.99 2.29
CA ASP A 53 10.53 1.94 3.40
C ASP A 53 10.46 3.37 2.82
N PHE A 54 9.24 3.85 2.63
CA PHE A 54 8.98 5.14 1.99
C PHE A 54 9.43 6.34 2.84
N ILE A 55 9.56 6.16 4.16
CA ILE A 55 10.09 7.22 5.03
C ILE A 55 11.58 7.41 4.76
N LYS A 56 12.36 6.33 4.79
CA LYS A 56 13.79 6.40 4.45
C LYS A 56 14.02 6.86 3.02
N LEU A 57 13.15 6.48 2.09
CA LEU A 57 13.23 6.94 0.72
C LEU A 57 13.03 8.46 0.65
N ALA A 58 12.01 9.00 1.33
CA ALA A 58 11.77 10.44 1.41
C ALA A 58 12.97 11.18 2.01
N GLU A 59 13.48 10.70 3.14
CA GLU A 59 14.63 11.28 3.82
C GLU A 59 15.90 11.28 2.94
N SER A 60 16.10 10.27 2.11
CA SER A 60 17.24 10.21 1.19
C SER A 60 17.20 11.29 0.09
N TYR A 61 16.04 11.91 -0.12
CA TYR A 61 15.82 13.05 -1.02
C TYR A 61 15.63 14.38 -0.28
N ASP A 62 16.05 14.46 0.99
CA ASP A 62 15.85 15.63 1.86
C ASP A 62 14.38 16.04 2.00
N ALA A 63 13.45 15.12 1.74
CA ALA A 63 12.03 15.29 1.97
C ALA A 63 11.65 14.83 3.39
N LYS A 64 10.57 15.38 3.94
CA LYS A 64 10.04 14.93 5.22
C LYS A 64 9.21 13.68 5.02
N GLY A 65 9.48 12.63 5.80
CA GLY A 65 8.66 11.42 5.86
C GLY A 65 7.80 11.39 7.14
N ILE A 66 6.53 11.01 7.00
CA ILE A 66 5.61 10.80 8.13
C ILE A 66 4.90 9.47 7.89
N ARG A 67 4.92 8.57 8.88
CA ARG A 67 4.15 7.31 8.82
C ARG A 67 2.95 7.40 9.72
N VAL A 68 1.80 7.00 9.20
CA VAL A 68 0.52 6.95 9.89
C VAL A 68 0.07 5.50 9.95
N GLU A 69 -0.05 4.97 11.16
CA GLU A 69 -0.49 3.60 11.42
C GLU A 69 -1.91 3.58 12.04
N ASN A 70 -2.35 4.68 12.64
CA ASN A 70 -3.65 4.80 13.28
C ASN A 70 -4.46 5.97 12.69
N PRO A 71 -5.78 5.81 12.52
CA PRO A 71 -6.64 6.87 11.99
C PRO A 71 -6.57 8.19 12.77
N GLU A 72 -6.35 8.12 14.07
CA GLU A 72 -6.28 9.27 14.98
C GLU A 72 -5.11 10.21 14.65
N ASP A 73 -4.07 9.68 13.99
CA ASP A 73 -2.86 10.44 13.65
C ASP A 73 -2.98 11.21 12.33
N ILE A 74 -4.04 10.98 11.55
CA ILE A 74 -4.20 11.53 10.19
C ILE A 74 -4.17 13.07 10.20
N ASP A 75 -4.99 13.70 11.05
CA ASP A 75 -5.11 15.16 11.10
C ASP A 75 -3.79 15.80 11.52
N ASN A 76 -3.10 15.19 12.48
CA ASN A 76 -1.81 15.67 12.94
C ASN A 76 -0.75 15.55 11.85
N ALA A 77 -0.72 14.44 11.11
CA ALA A 77 0.20 14.23 9.99
C ALA A 77 0.02 15.32 8.90
N PHE A 78 -1.23 15.63 8.53
CA PHE A 78 -1.50 16.71 7.59
C PHE A 78 -1.16 18.09 8.15
N ALA A 79 -1.43 18.36 9.43
CA ALA A 79 -1.05 19.62 10.07
C ALA A 79 0.47 19.81 10.06
N GLU A 80 1.21 18.76 10.34
CA GLU A 80 2.67 18.76 10.31
C GLU A 80 3.23 18.94 8.89
N ALA A 81 2.65 18.25 7.92
CA ALA A 81 3.02 18.38 6.52
C ALA A 81 2.77 19.80 5.98
N ARG A 82 1.67 20.47 6.38
CA ARG A 82 1.37 21.86 5.99
C ARG A 82 2.34 22.88 6.58
N LYS A 83 2.96 22.58 7.74
CA LYS A 83 3.97 23.44 8.35
C LYS A 83 5.30 23.39 7.59
N ASN A 84 5.60 22.30 6.93
CA ASN A 84 6.82 22.17 6.13
C ASN A 84 6.69 22.96 4.82
N LYS A 85 7.37 24.11 4.76
CA LYS A 85 7.34 25.03 3.61
C LYS A 85 8.55 24.93 2.69
N TYR A 86 9.57 24.19 3.10
CA TYR A 86 10.87 24.21 2.44
C TYR A 86 11.16 22.94 1.63
N ALA A 87 10.47 21.85 1.92
CA ALA A 87 10.68 20.58 1.26
C ALA A 87 9.35 19.83 1.04
N PRO A 88 9.27 18.89 0.12
CA PRO A 88 8.11 18.01 0.01
C PRO A 88 7.94 17.17 1.28
N THR A 89 6.70 16.78 1.57
CA THR A 89 6.40 15.84 2.64
C THR A 89 5.71 14.62 2.06
N VAL A 90 6.23 13.45 2.39
CA VAL A 90 5.63 12.15 2.07
C VAL A 90 4.92 11.65 3.33
N ILE A 91 3.62 11.38 3.21
CA ILE A 91 2.84 10.74 4.27
C ILE A 91 2.53 9.32 3.80
N GLU A 92 3.02 8.34 4.53
CA GLU A 92 2.76 6.93 4.29
C GLU A 92 1.66 6.44 5.25
N PHE A 93 0.52 6.08 4.70
CA PHE A 93 -0.58 5.47 5.43
C PHE A 93 -0.47 3.96 5.33
N ILE A 94 -0.31 3.30 6.47
CA ILE A 94 -0.35 1.83 6.53
C ILE A 94 -1.82 1.42 6.57
N ILE A 95 -2.24 0.73 5.52
CA ILE A 95 -3.64 0.32 5.35
C ILE A 95 -3.78 -1.20 5.36
N GLU A 96 -5.04 -1.66 5.45
CA GLU A 96 -5.38 -3.08 5.40
C GLU A 96 -4.80 -3.74 4.15
N ARG A 97 -4.16 -4.88 4.32
CA ARG A 97 -3.36 -5.54 3.28
C ARG A 97 -4.18 -6.06 2.12
N GLU A 98 -5.34 -6.63 2.41
CA GLU A 98 -6.14 -7.38 1.43
C GLU A 98 -7.50 -6.73 1.15
N ALA A 99 -7.72 -5.51 1.65
CA ALA A 99 -8.91 -4.75 1.30
C ALA A 99 -8.99 -4.50 -0.22
N ASN A 100 -10.14 -4.78 -0.78
CA ASN A 100 -10.44 -4.52 -2.19
C ASN A 100 -11.12 -3.17 -2.37
N VAL A 101 -10.80 -2.48 -3.45
CA VAL A 101 -11.48 -1.24 -3.83
C VAL A 101 -12.70 -1.60 -4.65
N LEU A 102 -13.87 -1.41 -4.09
CA LEU A 102 -15.16 -1.68 -4.70
C LEU A 102 -16.07 -0.45 -4.62
N PRO A 103 -16.97 -0.26 -5.56
CA PRO A 103 -17.24 -1.08 -6.73
C PRO A 103 -16.17 -0.95 -7.84
N ILE A 104 -16.06 -1.97 -8.69
CA ILE A 104 -15.17 -1.95 -9.85
C ILE A 104 -15.88 -2.36 -11.13
N VAL A 105 -15.58 -1.66 -12.22
CA VAL A 105 -16.07 -2.04 -13.56
C VAL A 105 -14.93 -2.77 -14.27
N PRO A 106 -15.12 -4.06 -14.65
CA PRO A 106 -14.10 -4.78 -15.40
C PRO A 106 -13.83 -4.12 -16.75
N GLY A 107 -12.58 -4.19 -17.22
CA GLY A 107 -12.20 -3.62 -18.50
C GLY A 107 -13.08 -4.11 -19.65
N GLY A 108 -13.60 -3.18 -20.46
CA GLY A 108 -14.47 -3.48 -21.58
C GLY A 108 -15.94 -3.75 -21.23
N LYS A 109 -16.33 -3.63 -19.96
CA LYS A 109 -17.70 -3.81 -19.49
C LYS A 109 -18.42 -2.47 -19.29
N PRO A 110 -19.76 -2.44 -19.45
CA PRO A 110 -20.55 -1.24 -19.12
C PRO A 110 -20.72 -1.10 -17.60
N LEU A 111 -21.12 0.10 -17.16
CA LEU A 111 -21.38 0.40 -15.75
C LEU A 111 -22.42 -0.52 -15.11
N SER A 112 -23.36 -1.04 -15.91
CA SER A 112 -24.39 -1.98 -15.45
C SER A 112 -23.84 -3.35 -15.05
N GLU A 113 -22.59 -3.67 -15.44
CA GLU A 113 -21.89 -4.91 -15.07
C GLU A 113 -20.82 -4.65 -13.98
N MET A 114 -21.04 -3.63 -13.17
CA MET A 114 -20.19 -3.30 -12.03
C MET A 114 -20.20 -4.42 -10.98
N ILE A 115 -19.02 -4.79 -10.50
CA ILE A 115 -18.84 -5.71 -9.38
C ILE A 115 -18.94 -4.91 -8.09
N MET A 116 -19.89 -5.24 -7.24
CA MET A 116 -20.19 -4.52 -6.00
C MET A 116 -19.52 -5.15 -4.79
N ASP A 117 -19.29 -6.46 -4.84
CA ASP A 117 -18.70 -7.28 -3.77
C ASP A 117 -17.89 -8.46 -4.35
N CYS A 118 -17.06 -9.10 -3.52
CA CYS A 118 -16.28 -10.29 -3.87
C CYS A 118 -15.88 -11.09 -2.62
#